data_45c7c422b8bc42d83e6bc24b02e19605
#
_entry.id   45c7c422b8bc42d83e6bc24b02e19605
#
_cell.length_a   1.000
_cell.length_b   1.000
_cell.length_c   1.000
_cell.angle_alpha   90.00
_cell.angle_beta   90.00
_cell.angle_gamma   90.00
#
_symmetry.space_group_name_H-M   'P 1'
#
loop_
_entity.id
_entity.type
_entity.pdbx_description
1 polymer ?
#
loop_
_entity_poly.entity_id
_entity_poly.type
_entity_poly.pdbx_seq_one_letter_code
_entity_poly.pdbx_strand_id
1 'polypeptide(L)'
;EFCLWNAVDDASNFQRNLSIGEVEVQGSTIYHKTEYRERRKHYSFFTVNTQVDNYDTNRDAFLGAGNGNAFPEAVCKKKCSNSIASGWYPIAAHQIDLTLLPGEEICFYAGIL
;
A
#
# COMPACT_ATOMS: atom_id res chain seq x y z
N GLU A 1 -5.35 0.60 2.14
CA GLU A 1 -5.48 -0.85 2.11
C GLU A 1 -6.05 -1.32 0.79
N PHE A 2 -5.50 -2.41 0.26
CA PHE A 2 -6.08 -3.08 -0.90
C PHE A 2 -7.10 -4.11 -0.46
N CYS A 3 -8.22 -4.17 -1.16
CA CYS A 3 -9.24 -5.19 -0.93
C CYS A 3 -9.70 -5.78 -2.25
N LEU A 4 -10.24 -6.99 -2.18
CA LEU A 4 -10.77 -7.69 -3.34
C LEU A 4 -12.11 -7.08 -3.74
N TRP A 5 -12.26 -6.76 -5.02
CA TRP A 5 -13.48 -6.15 -5.58
C TRP A 5 -14.38 -7.21 -6.20
N ASN A 6 -15.69 -6.96 -6.18
CA ASN A 6 -16.69 -7.77 -6.87
C ASN A 6 -16.68 -9.26 -6.49
N ALA A 7 -16.51 -9.55 -5.21
CA ALA A 7 -16.64 -10.90 -4.72
C ALA A 7 -18.08 -11.41 -4.89
N VAL A 8 -18.25 -12.51 -5.62
CA VAL A 8 -19.56 -13.08 -5.93
C VAL A 8 -19.78 -14.49 -5.36
N ASP A 9 -18.76 -15.06 -4.75
CA ASP A 9 -18.81 -16.38 -4.12
C ASP A 9 -18.15 -16.38 -2.74
N ASP A 10 -18.30 -17.47 -1.99
CA ASP A 10 -17.78 -17.58 -0.64
C ASP A 10 -16.26 -17.45 -0.57
N ALA A 11 -15.55 -18.02 -1.53
CA ALA A 11 -14.10 -17.95 -1.56
C ALA A 11 -13.61 -16.52 -1.84
N SER A 12 -14.24 -15.80 -2.77
CA SER A 12 -13.94 -14.39 -3.03
C SER A 12 -14.30 -13.52 -1.84
N ASN A 13 -15.40 -13.79 -1.16
CA ASN A 13 -15.78 -13.11 0.08
C ASN A 13 -14.75 -13.35 1.18
N PHE A 14 -14.27 -14.58 1.33
CA PHE A 14 -13.25 -14.94 2.30
C PHE A 14 -11.95 -14.15 2.03
N GLN A 15 -11.47 -14.13 0.79
CA GLN A 15 -10.28 -13.36 0.42
C GLN A 15 -10.47 -11.87 0.65
N ARG A 16 -11.61 -11.32 0.30
CA ARG A 16 -11.93 -9.91 0.53
C ARG A 16 -11.89 -9.56 2.02
N ASN A 17 -12.50 -10.39 2.86
CA ASN A 17 -12.55 -10.17 4.30
C ASN A 17 -11.17 -10.27 4.94
N LEU A 18 -10.31 -11.10 4.41
CA LEU A 18 -8.93 -11.29 4.88
C LEU A 18 -7.93 -10.42 4.14
N SER A 19 -8.36 -9.69 3.11
CA SER A 19 -7.51 -8.82 2.29
C SER A 19 -6.24 -9.53 1.81
N ILE A 20 -6.39 -10.75 1.26
CA ILE A 20 -5.26 -11.55 0.77
C ILE A 20 -4.91 -11.16 -0.66
N GLY A 21 -3.65 -10.97 -0.94
CA GLY A 21 -3.14 -10.69 -2.27
C GLY A 21 -1.62 -10.60 -2.31
N GLU A 22 -1.06 -10.51 -3.50
CA GLU A 22 0.35 -10.25 -3.70
C GLU A 22 0.59 -8.78 -3.99
N VAL A 23 1.74 -8.30 -3.56
CA VAL A 23 2.17 -6.93 -3.80
C VAL A 23 3.52 -6.93 -4.50
N GLU A 24 3.65 -6.07 -5.48
CA GLU A 24 4.90 -5.82 -6.19
C GLU A 24 5.17 -4.32 -6.21
N VAL A 25 6.41 -3.93 -5.95
CA VAL A 25 6.83 -2.53 -5.95
C VAL A 25 7.79 -2.30 -7.11
N GLN A 26 7.46 -1.36 -7.97
CA GLN A 26 8.30 -0.93 -9.09
C GLN A 26 8.43 0.59 -9.07
N GLY A 27 9.56 1.10 -8.57
CA GLY A 27 9.78 2.52 -8.47
C GLY A 27 8.73 3.21 -7.59
N SER A 28 7.99 4.13 -8.17
CA SER A 28 6.91 4.88 -7.50
C SER A 28 5.54 4.23 -7.60
N THR A 29 5.48 2.96 -8.03
CA THR A 29 4.22 2.24 -8.22
C THR A 29 4.19 0.98 -7.36
N ILE A 30 3.10 0.84 -6.62
CA ILE A 30 2.79 -0.36 -5.85
C ILE A 30 1.62 -1.05 -6.53
N TYR A 31 1.84 -2.28 -7.00
CA TYR A 31 0.82 -3.12 -7.62
C TYR A 31 0.27 -4.11 -6.61
N HIS A 32 -1.04 -4.27 -6.63
CA HIS A 32 -1.73 -5.32 -5.91
C HIS A 32 -2.39 -6.28 -6.89
N LYS A 33 -2.05 -7.56 -6.78
CA LYS A 33 -2.59 -8.63 -7.60
C LYS A 33 -3.39 -9.58 -6.72
N THR A 34 -4.62 -9.86 -7.12
CA THR A 34 -5.42 -10.88 -6.46
C THR A 34 -5.11 -12.25 -7.04
N GLU A 35 -4.80 -13.22 -6.20
CA GLU A 35 -4.43 -14.58 -6.63
C GLU A 35 -5.58 -15.55 -6.73
N TYR A 36 -6.79 -15.14 -6.65
CA TYR A 36 -7.91 -16.06 -6.73
C TYR A 36 -8.00 -16.72 -8.13
N ARG A 37 -8.14 -18.03 -8.15
CA ARG A 37 -7.98 -18.89 -9.34
C ARG A 37 -8.81 -18.50 -10.56
N GLU A 38 -9.96 -17.90 -10.39
CA GLU A 38 -10.90 -17.62 -11.46
C GLU A 38 -10.82 -16.19 -12.01
N ARG A 39 -10.10 -15.28 -11.34
CA ARG A 39 -10.11 -13.85 -11.65
C ARG A 39 -8.72 -13.21 -11.66
N ARG A 40 -7.80 -13.87 -12.28
CA ARG A 40 -6.37 -13.61 -12.20
C ARG A 40 -5.84 -12.40 -12.93
N LYS A 41 -6.68 -11.63 -13.58
CA LYS A 41 -6.24 -10.53 -14.45
C LYS A 41 -6.64 -9.16 -13.91
N HIS A 42 -7.00 -9.08 -12.64
CA HIS A 42 -7.31 -7.82 -12.00
C HIS A 42 -6.12 -7.35 -11.19
N TYR A 43 -5.60 -6.21 -11.60
CA TYR A 43 -4.55 -5.51 -10.89
C TYR A 43 -5.11 -4.20 -10.40
N SER A 44 -4.84 -3.85 -9.16
CA SER A 44 -4.92 -2.47 -8.73
C SER A 44 -3.52 -1.92 -8.52
N PHE A 45 -3.37 -0.62 -8.64
CA PHE A 45 -2.10 0.01 -8.39
C PHE A 45 -2.28 1.36 -7.71
N PHE A 46 -1.27 1.73 -6.98
CA PHE A 46 -1.12 3.04 -6.38
C PHE A 46 0.20 3.62 -6.85
N THR A 47 0.17 4.80 -7.41
CA THR A 47 1.35 5.43 -7.98
C THR A 47 1.39 6.93 -7.70
N VAL A 48 2.57 7.49 -7.77
CA VAL A 48 2.80 8.93 -7.67
C VAL A 48 3.83 9.34 -8.73
N ASN A 49 3.72 10.57 -9.23
CA ASN A 49 4.58 11.07 -10.31
C ASN A 49 5.90 11.68 -9.81
N THR A 50 6.36 11.28 -8.66
CA THR A 50 7.65 11.71 -8.09
C THR A 50 8.41 10.51 -7.56
N GLN A 51 9.69 10.70 -7.29
CA GLN A 51 10.51 9.67 -6.69
C GLN A 51 10.07 9.41 -5.25
N VAL A 52 9.91 8.15 -4.90
CA VAL A 52 9.56 7.70 -3.56
C VAL A 52 10.83 7.30 -2.83
N ASP A 53 11.05 7.85 -1.64
CA ASP A 53 12.24 7.56 -0.85
C ASP A 53 12.14 6.20 -0.15
N ASN A 54 11.01 5.95 0.47
CA ASN A 54 10.72 4.67 1.12
C ASN A 54 9.24 4.33 0.96
N TYR A 55 8.91 3.09 1.24
CA TYR A 55 7.53 2.60 1.15
C TYR A 55 7.26 1.53 2.22
N ASP A 56 6.00 1.25 2.46
CA ASP A 56 5.55 0.05 3.15
C ASP A 56 4.32 -0.54 2.45
N THR A 57 4.32 -1.84 2.28
CA THR A 57 3.19 -2.59 1.75
C THR A 57 2.63 -3.59 2.75
N ASN A 58 3.35 -3.86 3.83
CA ASN A 58 2.89 -4.69 4.94
C ASN A 58 2.27 -3.79 6.02
N ARG A 59 0.98 -4.02 6.30
CA ARG A 59 0.22 -3.24 7.27
C ARG A 59 0.82 -3.29 8.68
N ASP A 60 1.21 -4.47 9.12
CA ASP A 60 1.76 -4.65 10.47
C ASP A 60 3.11 -3.96 10.62
N ALA A 61 3.94 -3.99 9.59
CA ALA A 61 5.20 -3.26 9.58
C ALA A 61 4.99 -1.74 9.62
N PHE A 62 3.97 -1.24 8.93
CA PHE A 62 3.63 0.19 8.93
C PHE A 62 3.03 0.65 10.26
N LEU A 63 2.10 -0.11 10.82
CA LEU A 63 1.43 0.24 12.07
C LEU A 63 2.29 -0.02 13.31
N GLY A 64 3.06 -1.09 13.29
CA GLY A 64 3.80 -1.57 14.47
C GLY A 64 2.91 -2.33 15.45
N ALA A 65 3.55 -3.05 16.36
CA ALA A 65 2.85 -3.85 17.35
C ALA A 65 2.20 -2.97 18.44
N GLY A 66 0.88 -3.10 18.59
CA GLY A 66 0.13 -2.46 19.69
C GLY A 66 -0.19 -0.98 19.51
N ASN A 67 0.22 -0.34 18.45
CA ASN A 67 0.00 1.10 18.27
C ASN A 67 -1.36 1.44 17.63
N GLY A 68 -1.95 0.50 16.88
CA GLY A 68 -3.19 0.74 16.16
C GLY A 68 -3.07 1.81 15.08
N ASN A 69 -4.21 2.24 14.55
CA ASN A 69 -4.26 3.22 13.45
C ASN A 69 -3.99 4.67 13.90
N ALA A 70 -4.10 4.97 15.17
CA ALA A 70 -3.94 6.33 15.68
C ALA A 70 -2.48 6.78 15.71
N PHE A 71 -1.57 5.86 15.95
CA PHE A 71 -0.13 6.13 16.06
C PHE A 71 0.70 5.11 15.28
N PRO A 72 0.64 5.11 13.93
CA PRO A 72 1.43 4.19 13.13
C PRO A 72 2.92 4.35 13.41
N GLU A 73 3.62 3.25 13.61
CA GLU A 73 5.05 3.26 13.94
C GLU A 73 5.88 3.95 12.87
N ALA A 74 5.59 3.70 11.59
CA ALA A 74 6.30 4.33 10.48
C ALA A 74 6.16 5.86 10.50
N VAL A 75 4.99 6.38 10.87
CA VAL A 75 4.75 7.82 11.00
C VAL A 75 5.48 8.38 12.21
N CYS A 76 5.42 7.69 13.36
CA CYS A 76 6.12 8.11 14.57
C CYS A 76 7.65 8.14 14.40
N LYS A 77 8.19 7.14 13.72
CA LYS A 77 9.62 7.07 13.37
C LYS A 77 10.02 7.94 12.18
N LYS A 78 9.04 8.52 11.48
CA LYS A 78 9.23 9.31 10.26
C LYS A 78 9.98 8.53 9.16
N LYS A 79 9.77 7.23 9.10
CA LYS A 79 10.41 6.37 8.11
C LYS A 79 9.64 5.07 7.89
N CYS A 80 9.33 4.78 6.62
CA CYS A 80 8.88 3.48 6.18
C CYS A 80 10.05 2.49 6.13
N SER A 81 9.75 1.20 6.25
CA SER A 81 10.74 0.13 6.36
C SER A 81 11.02 -0.61 5.06
N ASN A 82 10.40 -0.20 3.95
CA ASN A 82 10.44 -0.87 2.65
C ASN A 82 9.93 -2.31 2.73
N SER A 83 8.90 -2.54 3.54
CA SER A 83 8.31 -3.86 3.73
C SER A 83 7.52 -4.31 2.49
N ILE A 84 7.56 -5.61 2.22
CA ILE A 84 6.75 -6.26 1.18
C ILE A 84 5.76 -7.18 1.87
N ALA A 85 4.47 -6.97 1.60
CA ALA A 85 3.42 -7.83 2.13
C ALA A 85 3.48 -9.23 1.53
N SER A 86 3.29 -10.23 2.38
CA SER A 86 3.19 -11.62 2.00
C SER A 86 1.81 -12.18 2.36
N GLY A 87 0.83 -11.84 1.55
CA GLY A 87 -0.50 -12.44 1.60
C GLY A 87 -1.55 -11.71 2.42
N TRP A 88 -1.23 -11.14 3.58
CA TRP A 88 -2.21 -10.57 4.51
C TRP A 88 -2.19 -9.04 4.55
N TYR A 89 -3.39 -8.43 4.50
CA TYR A 89 -3.61 -6.99 4.68
C TYR A 89 -2.60 -6.11 3.93
N PRO A 90 -2.46 -6.25 2.61
CA PRO A 90 -1.56 -5.40 1.86
C PRO A 90 -2.05 -3.95 1.87
N ILE A 91 -1.11 -3.04 2.01
CA ILE A 91 -1.34 -1.60 1.94
C ILE A 91 -0.45 -0.98 0.87
N ALA A 92 -0.70 0.27 0.56
CA ALA A 92 0.22 1.09 -0.20
C ALA A 92 0.52 2.36 0.60
N ALA A 93 1.74 2.47 1.06
CA ALA A 93 2.23 3.66 1.75
C ALA A 93 3.53 4.12 1.07
N HIS A 94 3.56 5.36 0.64
CA HIS A 94 4.74 6.01 0.11
C HIS A 94 5.26 7.06 1.10
N GLN A 95 6.56 7.10 1.25
CA GLN A 95 7.24 8.16 1.96
C GLN A 95 8.04 8.99 0.95
N ILE A 96 7.84 10.28 1.01
CA ILE A 96 8.54 11.26 0.16
C ILE A 96 9.10 12.32 1.09
N ASP A 97 10.40 12.46 1.12
CA ASP A 97 11.08 13.47 1.95
C ASP A 97 11.23 14.75 1.14
N LEU A 98 10.66 15.83 1.66
CA LEU A 98 10.63 17.12 0.99
C LEU A 98 11.32 18.18 1.85
N THR A 99 12.11 19.02 1.19
CA THR A 99 12.66 20.22 1.79
C THR A 99 12.14 21.42 1.03
N LEU A 100 11.40 22.28 1.70
CA LEU A 100 10.83 23.51 1.10
C LEU A 100 11.42 24.73 1.79
N LEU A 101 11.90 25.66 0.98
CA LEU A 101 12.26 26.99 1.46
C LEU A 101 11.00 27.86 1.60
N PRO A 102 11.04 28.94 2.41
CA PRO A 102 9.89 29.84 2.52
C PRO A 102 9.41 30.34 1.15
N GLY A 103 8.12 30.18 0.86
CA GLY A 103 7.51 30.56 -0.39
C GLY A 103 7.60 29.53 -1.52
N GLU A 104 8.31 28.41 -1.33
CA GLU A 104 8.35 27.32 -2.30
C GLU A 104 7.11 26.44 -2.21
N GLU A 105 6.67 25.97 -3.37
CA GLU A 105 5.57 24.99 -3.49
C GLU A 105 6.02 23.81 -4.34
N ILE A 106 5.58 22.61 -3.97
CA ILE A 106 5.74 21.39 -4.75
C ILE A 106 4.37 20.78 -4.98
N CYS A 107 4.08 20.46 -6.23
CA CYS A 107 2.87 19.72 -6.60
C CYS A 107 3.24 18.32 -7.08
N PHE A 108 2.53 17.32 -6.60
CA PHE A 108 2.61 15.96 -7.13
C PHE A 108 1.21 15.35 -7.23
N TYR A 109 1.07 14.37 -8.11
CA TYR A 109 -0.18 13.68 -8.35
C TYR A 109 -0.04 12.23 -7.92
N ALA A 110 -0.99 11.76 -7.13
CA ALA A 110 -1.13 10.35 -6.78
C ALA A 110 -2.37 9.78 -7.47
N GLY A 111 -2.26 8.56 -7.96
CA GLY A 111 -3.35 7.86 -8.63
C GLY A 111 -3.55 6.46 -8.07
N ILE A 112 -4.82 6.06 -8.02
CA ILE A 112 -5.25 4.71 -7.65
C ILE A 112 -6.15 4.21 -8.76
N LEU A 113 -5.92 2.97 -9.19
CA LEU A 113 -6.78 2.30 -10.16
C LEU A 113 -6.97 0.83 -9.80
#